data_c7324a99e713590588e26132903dc1e5
#
_entry.id   c7324a99e713590588e26132903dc1e5
#
_cell.length_a   1.000
_cell.length_b   1.000
_cell.length_c   1.000
_cell.angle_alpha   90.00
_cell.angle_beta   90.00
_cell.angle_gamma   90.00
#
_symmetry.space_group_name_H-M   'P 1'
#
loop_
_entity.id
_entity.type
_entity.pdbx_description
1 polymer ?
#
loop_
_entity_poly.entity_id
_entity_poly.type
_entity_poly.pdbx_seq_one_letter_code
_entity_poly.pdbx_strand_id
1 'polypeptide(L)'
;MAADPEPVAAGDLRQAMADGCEAVAAWAEVLDRINVFPVPDGDTGRNLVLSLAPLRDTAASDSAVSEMLLLSARGNSGNIACAFLRRMLDAAAGEELADRCVAGAESARTAVPVPRAGTMLTLLDALAEAVGAGLAADFVPSLLAHLTTVVQETTAVLEPLRRAGVVDSGALGMLVFLEVALRSYFGLPESEEGLAATFRSLVRFDRSRVAGKDEHGFCLDAVLRLPAGAPAPDEQLARIGSEVVALREGPLWKIHLHAGDAQAARVALGEVGEVLAWSWDDLDEQMSAILPVAAEGEVHIVTDGAASLSRRTAEGLGVTLLDSHVDLGGRSLPETRLDPDDVYRAMRRGVRVSTAQASTHERHMCYARLLAQWPHVLYLCVGSVYTGNHAVAAAWRASHTASERLAVLDSGAASGRLAVVVRATALAARGGASIEALTRLATAALARAEEYIFVERLEYLARGGRLSKTGAWFGDVLGLAPVVSPLPDGARKVALLRKPGDRLAFACQQARRVFPPGGQGGYVLIEHTDNRAWVEETVLPRLREAAPQAEIAVGPLSLTTGVHTGPGTWAVAMLPE
;
A
#
# COMPACT_ATOMS: atom_id res chain seq x y z
N MET A 1 18.53 -16.06 -47.29
CA MET A 1 19.00 -14.90 -46.51
C MET A 1 17.76 -14.46 -45.73
N ALA A 2 17.65 -14.86 -44.48
CA ALA A 2 16.69 -14.27 -43.57
C ALA A 2 17.25 -12.88 -43.22
N ALA A 3 16.42 -11.83 -43.33
CA ALA A 3 16.80 -10.50 -42.88
C ALA A 3 17.09 -10.60 -41.37
N ASP A 4 18.23 -10.04 -40.96
CA ASP A 4 18.49 -9.83 -39.53
C ASP A 4 17.31 -9.02 -38.96
N PRO A 5 16.76 -9.41 -37.80
CA PRO A 5 15.72 -8.62 -37.20
C PRO A 5 16.28 -7.21 -36.89
N GLU A 6 15.57 -6.18 -37.35
CA GLU A 6 15.90 -4.80 -36.99
C GLU A 6 16.01 -4.70 -35.46
N PRO A 7 17.02 -4.01 -34.94
CA PRO A 7 17.13 -3.82 -33.49
C PRO A 7 15.88 -3.11 -33.00
N VAL A 8 15.18 -3.74 -32.07
CA VAL A 8 14.05 -3.12 -31.36
C VAL A 8 14.56 -1.82 -30.75
N ALA A 9 13.98 -0.70 -31.15
CA ALA A 9 14.35 0.60 -30.60
C ALA A 9 14.19 0.53 -29.06
N ALA A 10 15.23 0.93 -28.33
CA ALA A 10 15.19 1.02 -26.88
C ALA A 10 13.99 1.88 -26.43
N GLY A 11 13.20 1.36 -25.52
CA GLY A 11 12.01 2.04 -25.00
C GLY A 11 12.37 3.24 -24.11
N ASP A 12 11.35 3.91 -23.62
CA ASP A 12 11.50 5.00 -22.64
C ASP A 12 11.84 4.41 -21.27
N LEU A 13 13.06 4.69 -20.78
CA LEU A 13 13.54 4.22 -19.47
C LEU A 13 12.64 4.74 -18.31
N ARG A 14 12.11 5.96 -18.43
CA ARG A 14 11.23 6.55 -17.42
C ARG A 14 9.91 5.80 -17.33
N GLN A 15 9.32 5.47 -18.49
CA GLN A 15 8.11 4.64 -18.53
C GLN A 15 8.39 3.24 -17.98
N ALA A 16 9.48 2.61 -18.37
CA ALA A 16 9.88 1.29 -17.88
C ALA A 16 10.05 1.26 -16.34
N MET A 17 10.67 2.30 -15.76
CA MET A 17 10.77 2.44 -14.31
C MET A 17 9.42 2.65 -13.64
N ALA A 18 8.51 3.42 -14.25
CA ALA A 18 7.15 3.60 -13.74
C ALA A 18 6.38 2.27 -13.72
N ASP A 19 6.48 1.47 -14.79
CA ASP A 19 5.87 0.14 -14.87
C ASP A 19 6.44 -0.80 -13.80
N GLY A 20 7.74 -0.77 -13.54
CA GLY A 20 8.38 -1.48 -12.43
C GLY A 20 7.84 -1.08 -11.06
N CYS A 21 7.54 0.21 -10.83
CA CYS A 21 6.91 0.67 -9.59
C CYS A 21 5.49 0.12 -9.42
N GLU A 22 4.72 0.02 -10.49
CA GLU A 22 3.38 -0.57 -10.46
C GLU A 22 3.43 -2.06 -10.09
N ALA A 23 4.44 -2.77 -10.59
CA ALA A 23 4.68 -4.17 -10.22
C ALA A 23 4.99 -4.31 -8.73
N VAL A 24 5.87 -3.48 -8.18
CA VAL A 24 6.17 -3.46 -6.73
C VAL A 24 4.93 -3.17 -5.91
N ALA A 25 4.07 -2.24 -6.34
CA ALA A 25 2.82 -1.93 -5.66
C ALA A 25 1.86 -3.14 -5.65
N ALA A 26 1.76 -3.86 -6.77
CA ALA A 26 0.96 -5.09 -6.86
C ALA A 26 1.47 -6.21 -5.94
N TRP A 27 2.75 -6.24 -5.60
CA TRP A 27 3.37 -7.24 -4.73
C TRP A 27 3.54 -6.81 -3.28
N ALA A 28 3.31 -5.56 -2.96
CA ALA A 28 3.70 -4.96 -1.69
C ALA A 28 3.16 -5.70 -0.45
N GLU A 29 1.92 -6.22 -0.51
CA GLU A 29 1.35 -7.01 0.60
C GLU A 29 2.10 -8.34 0.83
N VAL A 30 2.56 -8.98 -0.25
CA VAL A 30 3.37 -10.20 -0.15
C VAL A 30 4.73 -9.88 0.45
N LEU A 31 5.36 -8.79 -0.01
CA LEU A 31 6.66 -8.34 0.48
C LEU A 31 6.62 -7.98 1.98
N ASP A 32 5.56 -7.32 2.44
CA ASP A 32 5.34 -7.04 3.86
C ASP A 32 5.20 -8.35 4.66
N ARG A 33 4.43 -9.31 4.15
CA ARG A 33 4.17 -10.58 4.81
C ARG A 33 5.42 -11.42 5.02
N ILE A 34 6.34 -11.46 4.05
CA ILE A 34 7.57 -12.27 4.11
C ILE A 34 8.76 -11.51 4.68
N ASN A 35 8.57 -10.29 5.14
CA ASN A 35 9.63 -9.50 5.75
C ASN A 35 10.00 -10.04 7.14
N VAL A 36 11.06 -10.85 7.21
CA VAL A 36 11.56 -11.47 8.45
C VAL A 36 13.02 -11.09 8.75
N PHE A 37 13.64 -10.29 7.91
CA PHE A 37 15.03 -9.87 8.03
C PHE A 37 15.21 -8.42 7.54
N PRO A 38 16.02 -7.56 8.20
CA PRO A 38 16.74 -7.84 9.46
C PRO A 38 15.81 -7.95 10.68
N VAL A 39 14.66 -7.30 10.67
CA VAL A 39 13.61 -7.30 11.68
C VAL A 39 12.29 -7.71 11.02
N PRO A 40 11.46 -8.54 11.68
CA PRO A 40 10.15 -8.93 11.16
C PRO A 40 9.09 -7.84 11.43
N ASP A 41 9.28 -6.63 10.91
CA ASP A 41 8.41 -5.46 11.06
C ASP A 41 7.28 -5.36 10.03
N GLY A 42 7.40 -6.15 8.92
CA GLY A 42 6.33 -6.26 7.93
C GLY A 42 6.12 -5.02 7.07
N ASP A 43 7.15 -4.26 6.78
CA ASP A 43 7.05 -2.96 6.12
C ASP A 43 7.82 -2.84 4.78
N THR A 44 8.55 -3.87 4.34
CA THR A 44 9.37 -3.83 3.12
C THR A 44 8.57 -3.40 1.89
N GLY A 45 7.38 -3.94 1.67
CA GLY A 45 6.53 -3.57 0.55
C GLY A 45 6.05 -2.13 0.64
N ARG A 46 5.62 -1.69 1.84
CA ARG A 46 5.27 -0.29 2.11
C ARG A 46 6.45 0.65 1.82
N ASN A 47 7.61 0.33 2.34
CA ASN A 47 8.80 1.16 2.19
C ASN A 47 9.24 1.27 0.74
N LEU A 48 9.26 0.17 -0.02
CA LEU A 48 9.56 0.21 -1.45
C LEU A 48 8.55 1.05 -2.23
N VAL A 49 7.24 0.83 -2.05
CA VAL A 49 6.20 1.58 -2.77
C VAL A 49 6.28 3.08 -2.50
N LEU A 50 6.46 3.49 -1.25
CA LEU A 50 6.57 4.90 -0.89
C LEU A 50 7.88 5.53 -1.38
N SER A 51 8.98 4.78 -1.33
CA SER A 51 10.29 5.25 -1.77
C SER A 51 10.35 5.44 -3.28
N LEU A 52 9.77 4.51 -4.05
CA LEU A 52 9.83 4.50 -5.50
C LEU A 52 8.71 5.32 -6.17
N ALA A 53 7.73 5.82 -5.41
CA ALA A 53 6.62 6.59 -5.94
C ALA A 53 7.00 7.76 -6.87
N PRO A 54 8.13 8.49 -6.66
CA PRO A 54 8.56 9.55 -7.59
C PRO A 54 8.80 9.08 -9.03
N LEU A 55 9.14 7.81 -9.24
CA LEU A 55 9.36 7.26 -10.59
C LEU A 55 8.07 7.20 -11.43
N ARG A 56 6.89 7.26 -10.82
CA ARG A 56 5.60 7.28 -11.52
C ARG A 56 5.34 8.59 -12.26
N ASP A 57 6.02 9.69 -11.90
CA ASP A 57 5.92 10.96 -12.60
C ASP A 57 6.87 10.98 -13.80
N THR A 58 6.43 10.40 -14.92
CA THR A 58 7.22 10.34 -16.16
C THR A 58 7.40 11.70 -16.84
N ALA A 59 6.67 12.74 -16.41
CA ALA A 59 6.79 14.09 -16.95
C ALA A 59 7.87 14.92 -16.24
N ALA A 60 8.27 14.55 -15.02
CA ALA A 60 9.33 15.24 -14.29
C ALA A 60 10.72 14.92 -14.89
N SER A 61 11.67 15.86 -14.76
CA SER A 61 13.05 15.63 -15.18
C SER A 61 13.76 14.58 -14.31
N ASP A 62 14.76 13.89 -14.85
CA ASP A 62 15.53 12.87 -14.13
C ASP A 62 16.15 13.43 -12.84
N SER A 63 16.71 14.64 -12.90
CA SER A 63 17.27 15.32 -11.72
C SER A 63 16.22 15.58 -10.64
N ALA A 64 15.01 16.03 -11.01
CA ALA A 64 13.93 16.26 -10.05
C ALA A 64 13.46 14.95 -9.40
N VAL A 65 13.38 13.88 -10.19
CA VAL A 65 13.00 12.57 -9.67
C VAL A 65 14.09 11.97 -8.79
N SER A 66 15.36 12.11 -9.17
CA SER A 66 16.51 11.68 -8.36
C SER A 66 16.49 12.37 -6.97
N GLU A 67 16.25 13.69 -6.91
CA GLU A 67 16.10 14.42 -5.66
C GLU A 67 14.90 13.91 -4.84
N MET A 68 13.75 13.71 -5.50
CA MET A 68 12.56 13.20 -4.82
C MET A 68 12.75 11.77 -4.29
N LEU A 69 13.48 10.89 -5.00
CA LEU A 69 13.82 9.55 -4.54
C LEU A 69 14.64 9.61 -3.24
N LEU A 70 15.61 10.52 -3.15
CA LEU A 70 16.37 10.71 -1.90
C LEU A 70 15.48 11.07 -0.72
N LEU A 71 14.55 12.00 -0.93
CA LEU A 71 13.68 12.49 0.13
C LEU A 71 12.57 11.50 0.51
N SER A 72 12.14 10.65 -0.43
CA SER A 72 11.07 9.66 -0.22
C SER A 72 11.57 8.33 0.33
N ALA A 73 12.89 8.05 0.25
CA ALA A 73 13.49 6.79 0.68
C ALA A 73 13.13 6.46 2.15
N ARG A 74 12.69 5.22 2.40
CA ARG A 74 12.27 4.73 3.73
C ARG A 74 12.77 3.32 3.96
N GLY A 75 13.12 3.02 5.21
CA GLY A 75 13.60 1.71 5.61
C GLY A 75 14.87 1.29 4.89
N ASN A 76 15.41 0.12 5.22
CA ASN A 76 16.59 -0.43 4.55
C ASN A 76 16.33 -0.64 3.05
N SER A 77 15.27 -1.37 2.70
CA SER A 77 14.98 -1.74 1.31
C SER A 77 14.73 -0.54 0.41
N GLY A 78 13.97 0.47 0.90
CA GLY A 78 13.71 1.68 0.14
C GLY A 78 14.96 2.53 -0.09
N ASN A 79 15.82 2.68 0.92
CA ASN A 79 17.07 3.43 0.78
C ASN A 79 18.04 2.74 -0.20
N ILE A 80 18.20 1.41 -0.12
CA ILE A 80 19.06 0.64 -1.05
C ILE A 80 18.54 0.74 -2.49
N ALA A 81 17.22 0.54 -2.70
CA ALA A 81 16.60 0.67 -4.02
C ALA A 81 16.75 2.09 -4.59
N CYS A 82 16.56 3.13 -3.77
CA CYS A 82 16.78 4.52 -4.18
C CYS A 82 18.25 4.80 -4.55
N ALA A 83 19.22 4.25 -3.83
CA ALA A 83 20.64 4.39 -4.18
C ALA A 83 20.93 3.85 -5.57
N PHE A 84 20.40 2.66 -5.88
CA PHE A 84 20.53 2.02 -7.19
C PHE A 84 19.87 2.86 -8.30
N LEU A 85 18.61 3.21 -8.15
CA LEU A 85 17.81 3.85 -9.20
C LEU A 85 18.18 5.30 -9.45
N ARG A 86 18.59 6.04 -8.41
CA ARG A 86 19.12 7.39 -8.56
C ARG A 86 20.35 7.41 -9.45
N ARG A 87 21.32 6.50 -9.21
CA ARG A 87 22.51 6.42 -10.05
C ARG A 87 22.19 6.04 -11.50
N MET A 88 21.13 5.26 -11.73
CA MET A 88 20.65 4.98 -13.08
C MET A 88 20.08 6.22 -13.77
N LEU A 89 19.41 7.13 -13.04
CA LEU A 89 18.85 8.38 -13.56
C LEU A 89 19.94 9.45 -13.75
N ASP A 90 20.90 9.55 -12.85
CA ASP A 90 22.01 10.53 -12.88
C ASP A 90 23.13 10.15 -13.87
N ALA A 91 22.85 9.25 -14.79
CA ALA A 91 23.80 8.76 -15.78
C ALA A 91 24.27 9.85 -16.75
N ALA A 92 25.52 9.77 -17.17
CA ALA A 92 26.07 10.67 -18.19
C ALA A 92 25.35 10.47 -19.55
N ALA A 93 25.31 11.54 -20.35
CA ALA A 93 24.73 11.44 -21.69
C ALA A 93 25.51 10.40 -22.53
N GLY A 94 24.77 9.42 -23.09
CA GLY A 94 25.34 8.32 -23.86
C GLY A 94 25.85 7.12 -23.06
N GLU A 95 25.71 7.12 -21.74
CA GLU A 95 26.00 5.94 -20.90
C GLU A 95 24.94 4.85 -21.16
N GLU A 96 25.41 3.63 -21.49
CA GLU A 96 24.55 2.50 -21.79
C GLU A 96 23.82 1.97 -20.56
N LEU A 97 22.66 1.31 -20.75
CA LEU A 97 21.87 0.79 -19.65
C LEU A 97 22.66 -0.23 -18.78
N ALA A 98 23.51 -1.03 -19.39
CA ALA A 98 24.39 -1.97 -18.69
C ALA A 98 25.31 -1.25 -17.70
N ASP A 99 26.00 -0.18 -18.15
CA ASP A 99 26.90 0.60 -17.31
C ASP A 99 26.15 1.29 -16.15
N ARG A 100 24.93 1.78 -16.43
CA ARG A 100 24.05 2.35 -15.40
C ARG A 100 23.68 1.33 -14.33
N CYS A 101 23.38 0.08 -14.73
CA CYS A 101 23.08 -1.02 -13.79
C CYS A 101 24.31 -1.32 -12.90
N VAL A 102 25.50 -1.42 -13.48
CA VAL A 102 26.75 -1.66 -12.73
C VAL A 102 27.01 -0.54 -11.72
N ALA A 103 26.97 0.70 -12.16
CA ALA A 103 27.19 1.85 -11.29
C ALA A 103 26.10 2.02 -10.23
N GLY A 104 24.85 1.65 -10.55
CA GLY A 104 23.73 1.60 -9.61
C GLY A 104 23.96 0.58 -8.50
N ALA A 105 24.40 -0.63 -8.83
CA ALA A 105 24.71 -1.68 -7.87
C ALA A 105 25.86 -1.26 -6.92
N GLU A 106 26.89 -0.62 -7.44
CA GLU A 106 28.00 -0.07 -6.64
C GLU A 106 27.49 1.03 -5.68
N SER A 107 26.62 1.92 -6.16
CA SER A 107 25.99 2.96 -5.33
C SER A 107 25.17 2.35 -4.19
N ALA A 108 24.35 1.33 -4.48
CA ALA A 108 23.56 0.62 -3.48
C ALA A 108 24.45 -0.07 -2.43
N ARG A 109 25.54 -0.69 -2.87
CA ARG A 109 26.49 -1.37 -1.98
C ARG A 109 27.21 -0.39 -1.06
N THR A 110 27.63 0.76 -1.59
CA THR A 110 28.31 1.81 -0.82
C THR A 110 27.39 2.47 0.21
N ALA A 111 26.07 2.47 -0.03
CA ALA A 111 25.11 3.02 0.91
C ALA A 111 24.97 2.21 2.22
N VAL A 112 25.44 0.97 2.25
CA VAL A 112 25.34 0.06 3.40
C VAL A 112 26.73 -0.19 3.98
N PRO A 113 27.03 0.33 5.19
CA PRO A 113 28.37 0.16 5.79
C PRO A 113 28.76 -1.29 6.06
N VAL A 114 27.77 -2.16 6.36
CA VAL A 114 28.00 -3.59 6.64
C VAL A 114 27.11 -4.43 5.71
N PRO A 115 27.47 -4.61 4.42
CA PRO A 115 26.67 -5.35 3.46
C PRO A 115 26.61 -6.84 3.83
N ARG A 116 25.40 -7.44 3.70
CA ARG A 116 25.17 -8.84 4.01
C ARG A 116 24.78 -9.62 2.74
N ALA A 117 25.34 -10.82 2.59
CA ALA A 117 24.95 -11.73 1.52
C ALA A 117 23.53 -12.29 1.77
N GLY A 118 22.83 -12.66 0.68
CA GLY A 118 21.47 -13.19 0.74
C GLY A 118 20.40 -12.12 0.88
N THR A 119 20.69 -10.87 0.49
CA THR A 119 19.80 -9.72 0.53
C THR A 119 19.62 -9.09 -0.85
N MET A 120 18.89 -7.97 -0.95
CA MET A 120 18.78 -7.15 -2.17
C MET A 120 20.14 -6.82 -2.79
N LEU A 121 21.19 -6.59 -1.97
CA LEU A 121 22.53 -6.31 -2.48
C LEU A 121 23.09 -7.49 -3.29
N THR A 122 22.83 -8.73 -2.86
CA THR A 122 23.27 -9.93 -3.61
C THR A 122 22.60 -10.00 -4.99
N LEU A 123 21.32 -9.63 -5.09
CA LEU A 123 20.62 -9.54 -6.38
C LEU A 123 21.23 -8.47 -7.28
N LEU A 124 21.52 -7.29 -6.73
CA LEU A 124 22.11 -6.17 -7.49
C LEU A 124 23.56 -6.47 -7.93
N ASP A 125 24.34 -7.12 -7.09
CA ASP A 125 25.69 -7.60 -7.45
C ASP A 125 25.63 -8.61 -8.61
N ALA A 126 24.68 -9.57 -8.56
CA ALA A 126 24.48 -10.55 -9.63
C ALA A 126 24.00 -9.90 -10.95
N LEU A 127 23.12 -8.89 -10.86
CA LEU A 127 22.74 -8.07 -12.02
C LEU A 127 23.97 -7.40 -12.64
N ALA A 128 24.78 -6.68 -11.85
CA ALA A 128 25.97 -5.98 -12.32
C ALA A 128 26.97 -6.92 -12.98
N GLU A 129 27.23 -8.08 -12.40
CA GLU A 129 28.11 -9.10 -12.96
C GLU A 129 27.58 -9.62 -14.31
N ALA A 130 26.29 -9.94 -14.38
CA ALA A 130 25.69 -10.51 -15.58
C ALA A 130 25.64 -9.53 -16.76
N VAL A 131 25.39 -8.23 -16.51
CA VAL A 131 25.30 -7.20 -17.56
C VAL A 131 26.65 -6.61 -17.96
N GLY A 132 27.75 -6.94 -17.31
CA GLY A 132 29.08 -6.38 -17.58
C GLY A 132 29.59 -6.60 -19.02
N ALA A 133 29.01 -7.56 -19.76
CA ALA A 133 29.28 -7.80 -21.17
C ALA A 133 28.31 -7.06 -22.12
N GLY A 134 27.36 -6.30 -21.60
CA GLY A 134 26.30 -5.59 -22.33
C GLY A 134 24.91 -6.14 -22.00
N LEU A 135 23.88 -5.38 -22.36
CA LEU A 135 22.49 -5.70 -22.11
C LEU A 135 21.67 -5.53 -23.40
N ALA A 136 21.18 -6.62 -23.96
CA ALA A 136 20.38 -6.65 -25.18
C ALA A 136 19.05 -7.40 -24.96
N ALA A 137 18.06 -7.16 -25.81
CA ALA A 137 16.70 -7.71 -25.67
C ALA A 137 16.67 -9.25 -25.58
N ASP A 138 17.47 -9.94 -26.37
CA ASP A 138 17.57 -11.41 -26.41
C ASP A 138 18.23 -12.00 -25.16
N PHE A 139 19.03 -11.22 -24.45
CA PHE A 139 19.67 -11.62 -23.20
C PHE A 139 18.74 -11.49 -22.00
N VAL A 140 17.75 -10.59 -22.03
CA VAL A 140 16.87 -10.30 -20.88
C VAL A 140 16.18 -11.54 -20.30
N PRO A 141 15.59 -12.46 -21.08
CA PRO A 141 14.96 -13.66 -20.50
C PRO A 141 15.93 -14.53 -19.70
N SER A 142 17.15 -14.73 -20.16
CA SER A 142 18.16 -15.52 -19.46
C SER A 142 18.72 -14.80 -18.23
N LEU A 143 18.87 -13.48 -18.31
CA LEU A 143 19.23 -12.64 -17.17
C LEU A 143 18.17 -12.75 -16.06
N LEU A 144 16.90 -12.57 -16.39
CA LEU A 144 15.80 -12.66 -15.42
C LEU A 144 15.68 -14.06 -14.80
N ALA A 145 15.91 -15.12 -15.57
CA ALA A 145 15.96 -16.48 -15.04
C ALA A 145 17.12 -16.67 -14.04
N HIS A 146 18.29 -16.13 -14.35
CA HIS A 146 19.43 -16.12 -13.43
C HIS A 146 19.12 -15.37 -12.14
N LEU A 147 18.61 -14.12 -12.24
CA LEU A 147 18.25 -13.30 -11.07
C LEU A 147 17.14 -13.95 -10.23
N THR A 148 16.20 -14.65 -10.87
CA THR A 148 15.17 -15.44 -10.17
C THR A 148 15.81 -16.52 -9.30
N THR A 149 16.80 -17.25 -9.83
CA THR A 149 17.54 -18.26 -9.08
C THR A 149 18.29 -17.65 -7.89
N VAL A 150 18.96 -16.52 -8.10
CA VAL A 150 19.65 -15.77 -7.02
C VAL A 150 18.70 -15.41 -5.88
N VAL A 151 17.49 -14.94 -6.19
CA VAL A 151 16.49 -14.61 -5.15
C VAL A 151 16.01 -15.88 -4.44
N GLN A 152 15.76 -16.97 -5.15
CA GLN A 152 15.37 -18.24 -4.52
C GLN A 152 16.44 -18.75 -3.53
N GLU A 153 17.71 -18.61 -3.87
CA GLU A 153 18.85 -19.02 -3.04
C GLU A 153 18.99 -18.21 -1.75
N THR A 154 18.45 -16.98 -1.67
CA THR A 154 18.46 -16.17 -0.43
C THR A 154 17.88 -16.93 0.76
N THR A 155 16.90 -17.81 0.53
CA THR A 155 16.28 -18.68 1.56
C THR A 155 17.32 -19.52 2.31
N ALA A 156 18.42 -19.92 1.66
CA ALA A 156 19.45 -20.76 2.28
C ALA A 156 20.56 -19.98 2.98
N VAL A 157 20.73 -18.70 2.65
CA VAL A 157 21.89 -17.89 3.10
C VAL A 157 21.69 -17.37 4.53
N LEU A 158 20.56 -16.74 4.81
CA LEU A 158 20.29 -16.13 6.10
C LEU A 158 19.44 -17.04 6.99
N GLU A 159 19.85 -17.21 8.25
CA GLU A 159 19.16 -18.08 9.20
C GLU A 159 17.67 -17.70 9.40
N PRO A 160 17.27 -16.42 9.53
CA PRO A 160 15.86 -16.06 9.64
C PRO A 160 15.03 -16.49 8.43
N LEU A 161 15.55 -16.31 7.20
CA LEU A 161 14.89 -16.70 5.95
C LEU A 161 14.75 -18.22 5.85
N ARG A 162 15.82 -18.95 6.17
CA ARG A 162 15.83 -20.42 6.16
C ARG A 162 14.82 -20.99 7.15
N ARG A 163 14.73 -20.43 8.36
CA ARG A 163 13.78 -20.86 9.40
C ARG A 163 12.34 -20.57 8.98
N ALA A 164 12.09 -19.39 8.42
CA ALA A 164 10.78 -18.99 7.92
C ALA A 164 10.37 -19.73 6.64
N GLY A 165 11.33 -20.23 5.86
CA GLY A 165 11.09 -20.87 4.56
C GLY A 165 10.69 -19.86 3.47
N VAL A 166 11.16 -18.62 3.58
CA VAL A 166 10.84 -17.53 2.65
C VAL A 166 12.11 -16.94 2.03
N VAL A 167 11.96 -16.24 0.90
CA VAL A 167 13.02 -15.46 0.28
C VAL A 167 13.19 -14.10 0.96
N ASP A 168 14.31 -13.41 0.70
CA ASP A 168 14.49 -12.01 1.11
C ASP A 168 13.46 -11.11 0.43
N SER A 169 12.68 -10.38 1.24
CA SER A 169 11.59 -9.53 0.77
C SER A 169 12.08 -8.37 -0.09
N GLY A 170 13.21 -7.76 0.27
CA GLY A 170 13.83 -6.68 -0.49
C GLY A 170 14.37 -7.16 -1.83
N ALA A 171 15.04 -8.32 -1.88
CA ALA A 171 15.53 -8.92 -3.11
C ALA A 171 14.35 -9.29 -4.05
N LEU A 172 13.28 -9.89 -3.52
CA LEU A 172 12.10 -10.20 -4.32
C LEU A 172 11.43 -8.93 -4.86
N GLY A 173 11.30 -7.88 -4.04
CA GLY A 173 10.71 -6.61 -4.47
C GLY A 173 11.51 -5.96 -5.61
N MET A 174 12.85 -6.01 -5.53
CA MET A 174 13.71 -5.49 -6.60
C MET A 174 13.71 -6.38 -7.84
N LEU A 175 13.61 -7.71 -7.72
CA LEU A 175 13.44 -8.62 -8.86
C LEU A 175 12.12 -8.33 -9.58
N VAL A 176 11.02 -8.14 -8.85
CA VAL A 176 9.71 -7.77 -9.42
C VAL A 176 9.80 -6.45 -10.19
N PHE A 177 10.49 -5.45 -9.63
CA PHE A 177 10.75 -4.19 -10.33
C PHE A 177 11.53 -4.40 -11.62
N LEU A 178 12.67 -5.11 -11.55
CA LEU A 178 13.57 -5.33 -12.68
C LEU A 178 12.91 -6.15 -13.80
N GLU A 179 12.12 -7.19 -13.46
CA GLU A 179 11.43 -7.99 -14.47
C GLU A 179 10.54 -7.12 -15.35
N VAL A 180 9.67 -6.34 -14.71
CA VAL A 180 8.71 -5.51 -15.47
C VAL A 180 9.43 -4.36 -16.17
N ALA A 181 10.36 -3.69 -15.51
CA ALA A 181 11.10 -2.57 -16.10
C ALA A 181 11.95 -3.00 -17.31
N LEU A 182 12.68 -4.12 -17.22
CA LEU A 182 13.49 -4.59 -18.35
C LEU A 182 12.63 -5.08 -19.51
N ARG A 183 11.53 -5.80 -19.24
CA ARG A 183 10.61 -6.22 -20.30
C ARG A 183 9.95 -5.03 -20.99
N SER A 184 9.49 -4.05 -20.22
CA SER A 184 8.91 -2.81 -20.77
C SER A 184 9.92 -2.05 -21.62
N TYR A 185 11.15 -1.87 -21.13
CA TYR A 185 12.20 -1.15 -21.85
C TYR A 185 12.58 -1.79 -23.18
N PHE A 186 12.63 -3.12 -23.26
CA PHE A 186 12.97 -3.86 -24.46
C PHE A 186 11.75 -4.32 -25.28
N GLY A 187 10.53 -3.92 -24.91
CA GLY A 187 9.30 -4.29 -25.61
C GLY A 187 9.01 -5.80 -25.61
N LEU A 188 9.43 -6.51 -24.57
CA LEU A 188 9.26 -7.95 -24.43
C LEU A 188 7.92 -8.30 -23.79
N PRO A 189 7.28 -9.42 -24.17
CA PRO A 189 6.04 -9.87 -23.56
C PRO A 189 6.25 -10.23 -22.07
N GLU A 190 5.15 -10.26 -21.30
CA GLU A 190 5.14 -10.80 -19.95
C GLU A 190 5.61 -12.28 -19.94
N SER A 191 6.15 -12.73 -18.79
CA SER A 191 6.56 -14.11 -18.62
C SER A 191 5.35 -15.05 -18.60
N GLU A 192 5.39 -16.16 -19.35
CA GLU A 192 4.30 -17.14 -19.37
C GLU A 192 4.04 -17.77 -17.99
N GLU A 193 5.08 -18.07 -17.22
CA GLU A 193 4.95 -18.66 -15.89
C GLU A 193 4.79 -17.61 -14.79
N GLY A 194 5.30 -16.39 -14.99
CA GLY A 194 5.25 -15.27 -14.07
C GLY A 194 5.90 -15.54 -12.70
N LEU A 195 6.44 -14.50 -12.06
CA LEU A 195 7.07 -14.60 -10.73
C LEU A 195 6.13 -15.13 -9.65
N ALA A 196 4.83 -14.87 -9.76
CA ALA A 196 3.85 -15.29 -8.78
C ALA A 196 3.70 -16.82 -8.69
N ALA A 197 3.80 -17.53 -9.81
CA ALA A 197 3.81 -18.99 -9.83
C ALA A 197 5.15 -19.54 -9.32
N THR A 198 6.26 -18.97 -9.79
CA THR A 198 7.63 -19.37 -9.42
C THR A 198 7.89 -19.26 -7.92
N PHE A 199 7.45 -18.18 -7.28
CA PHE A 199 7.67 -17.95 -5.85
C PHE A 199 6.53 -18.43 -4.95
N ARG A 200 5.49 -19.07 -5.47
CA ARG A 200 4.29 -19.46 -4.71
C ARG A 200 4.56 -20.15 -3.38
N SER A 201 5.54 -21.05 -3.32
CA SER A 201 5.91 -21.77 -2.10
C SER A 201 6.82 -20.96 -1.18
N LEU A 202 7.63 -20.05 -1.72
CA LEU A 202 8.65 -19.27 -1.01
C LEU A 202 8.12 -17.92 -0.47
N VAL A 203 6.85 -17.61 -0.72
CA VAL A 203 6.12 -16.45 -0.16
C VAL A 203 5.01 -16.86 0.81
N ARG A 204 4.90 -18.15 1.13
CA ARG A 204 3.99 -18.66 2.17
C ARG A 204 4.68 -18.60 3.51
N PHE A 205 4.31 -17.62 4.29
CA PHE A 205 4.90 -17.36 5.60
C PHE A 205 4.04 -17.95 6.72
N ASP A 206 4.65 -18.81 7.54
CA ASP A 206 4.07 -19.31 8.79
C ASP A 206 4.81 -18.64 9.97
N ARG A 207 4.17 -17.66 10.56
CA ARG A 207 4.72 -16.86 11.67
C ARG A 207 5.10 -17.70 12.89
N SER A 208 4.46 -18.85 13.12
CA SER A 208 4.81 -19.75 14.23
C SER A 208 6.24 -20.26 14.16
N ARG A 209 6.88 -20.19 12.98
CA ARG A 209 8.26 -20.61 12.75
C ARG A 209 9.29 -19.52 13.09
N VAL A 210 8.85 -18.28 13.26
CA VAL A 210 9.74 -17.16 13.62
C VAL A 210 9.52 -16.87 15.10
N ALA A 211 10.33 -17.49 15.96
CA ALA A 211 10.41 -17.12 17.38
C ALA A 211 10.98 -15.70 17.45
N GLY A 212 10.25 -14.78 18.12
CA GLY A 212 10.64 -13.39 18.24
C GLY A 212 12.09 -13.25 18.70
N LYS A 213 12.87 -12.49 17.96
CA LYS A 213 13.92 -11.70 18.57
C LYS A 213 13.19 -10.53 19.23
N ASP A 214 13.43 -10.33 20.51
CA ASP A 214 13.04 -9.12 21.23
C ASP A 214 13.93 -7.96 20.71
N GLU A 215 13.75 -7.55 19.47
CA GLU A 215 14.33 -6.31 18.96
C GLU A 215 13.34 -5.20 19.30
N HIS A 216 13.61 -4.55 20.42
CA HIS A 216 12.87 -3.37 20.88
C HIS A 216 13.53 -2.12 20.33
N GLY A 217 12.73 -1.10 20.00
CA GLY A 217 13.24 0.19 19.57
C GLY A 217 12.47 0.84 18.46
N PHE A 218 13.17 1.67 17.70
CA PHE A 218 12.58 2.55 16.70
C PHE A 218 13.33 2.43 15.37
N CYS A 219 12.57 2.38 14.28
CA CYS A 219 13.03 2.54 12.91
C CYS A 219 13.04 4.03 12.59
N LEU A 220 14.19 4.58 12.22
CA LEU A 220 14.41 6.02 12.12
C LEU A 220 14.86 6.41 10.72
N ASP A 221 14.21 7.41 10.14
CA ASP A 221 14.60 8.05 8.89
C ASP A 221 14.88 9.54 9.11
N ALA A 222 16.06 10.02 8.70
CA ALA A 222 16.44 11.42 8.83
C ALA A 222 17.06 11.97 7.53
N VAL A 223 16.88 13.27 7.29
CA VAL A 223 17.66 14.02 6.31
C VAL A 223 18.52 15.01 7.07
N LEU A 224 19.84 14.87 6.93
CA LEU A 224 20.82 15.75 7.56
C LEU A 224 21.50 16.62 6.50
N ARG A 225 21.87 17.84 6.92
CA ARG A 225 22.82 18.66 6.17
C ARG A 225 24.16 18.69 6.91
N LEU A 226 25.19 18.20 6.27
CA LEU A 226 26.55 18.27 6.79
C LEU A 226 27.33 19.45 6.16
N PRO A 227 28.32 20.01 6.87
CA PRO A 227 29.24 21.01 6.29
C PRO A 227 29.92 20.49 5.02
N ALA A 228 30.16 21.39 4.07
CA ALA A 228 30.88 21.02 2.85
C ALA A 228 32.27 20.46 3.19
N GLY A 229 32.58 19.27 2.65
CA GLY A 229 33.86 18.59 2.89
C GLY A 229 33.91 17.78 4.20
N ALA A 230 32.81 17.69 4.95
CA ALA A 230 32.74 16.78 6.10
C ALA A 230 32.98 15.31 5.65
N PRO A 231 33.70 14.51 6.44
CA PRO A 231 33.86 13.07 6.17
C PRO A 231 32.51 12.36 6.26
N ALA A 232 32.42 11.15 5.68
CA ALA A 232 31.24 10.29 5.85
C ALA A 232 31.05 9.99 7.35
N PRO A 233 29.80 10.08 7.86
CA PRO A 233 29.52 9.94 9.29
C PRO A 233 29.38 8.48 9.76
N ASP A 234 29.85 7.49 9.00
CA ASP A 234 29.59 6.06 9.20
C ASP A 234 29.90 5.58 10.62
N GLU A 235 31.09 5.96 11.17
CA GLU A 235 31.45 5.59 12.53
C GLU A 235 30.57 6.26 13.60
N GLN A 236 30.09 7.48 13.33
CA GLN A 236 29.21 8.20 14.24
C GLN A 236 27.82 7.57 14.21
N LEU A 237 27.29 7.25 13.01
CA LEU A 237 26.01 6.61 12.83
C LEU A 237 25.99 5.21 13.46
N ALA A 238 27.05 4.42 13.31
CA ALA A 238 27.18 3.10 13.94
C ALA A 238 27.18 3.13 15.47
N ARG A 239 27.49 4.27 16.11
CA ARG A 239 27.38 4.47 17.56
C ARG A 239 25.97 4.87 17.99
N ILE A 240 25.19 5.50 17.08
CA ILE A 240 23.82 5.95 17.34
C ILE A 240 22.85 4.77 17.23
N GLY A 241 23.07 3.88 16.25
CA GLY A 241 22.16 2.76 16.04
C GLY A 241 22.75 1.64 15.17
N SER A 242 21.91 0.67 14.88
CA SER A 242 22.19 -0.49 14.01
C SER A 242 21.46 -0.37 12.66
N GLU A 243 21.71 -1.34 11.77
CA GLU A 243 21.07 -1.43 10.43
C GLU A 243 21.14 -0.13 9.63
N VAL A 244 22.31 0.55 9.70
CA VAL A 244 22.53 1.85 9.09
C VAL A 244 22.56 1.76 7.58
N VAL A 245 21.78 2.63 6.90
CA VAL A 245 21.88 2.93 5.47
C VAL A 245 22.02 4.45 5.32
N ALA A 246 23.02 4.90 4.54
CA ALA A 246 23.30 6.31 4.36
C ALA A 246 23.48 6.67 2.88
N LEU A 247 22.67 7.59 2.37
CA LEU A 247 22.73 8.11 1.01
C LEU A 247 23.21 9.55 1.03
N ARG A 248 24.13 9.91 0.13
CA ARG A 248 24.65 11.27 0.03
C ARG A 248 24.21 11.96 -1.24
N GLU A 249 23.84 13.24 -1.12
CA GLU A 249 23.61 14.15 -2.24
C GLU A 249 24.20 15.52 -1.91
N GLY A 250 25.39 15.79 -2.42
CA GLY A 250 26.11 17.03 -2.09
C GLY A 250 26.32 17.18 -0.58
N PRO A 251 25.71 18.21 0.07
CA PRO A 251 25.75 18.40 1.52
C PRO A 251 24.64 17.62 2.25
N LEU A 252 23.68 17.04 1.54
CA LEU A 252 22.55 16.33 2.14
C LEU A 252 22.90 14.84 2.33
N TRP A 253 22.45 14.32 3.47
CA TRP A 253 22.54 12.91 3.80
C TRP A 253 21.17 12.40 4.20
N LYS A 254 20.67 11.40 3.49
CA LYS A 254 19.51 10.60 3.91
C LYS A 254 20.04 9.43 4.70
N ILE A 255 19.56 9.29 5.93
CA ILE A 255 20.01 8.27 6.87
C ILE A 255 18.83 7.46 7.34
N HIS A 256 18.99 6.16 7.35
CA HIS A 256 18.13 5.21 8.01
C HIS A 256 18.93 4.43 9.05
N LEU A 257 18.37 4.20 10.23
CA LEU A 257 18.96 3.37 11.28
C LEU A 257 17.90 2.89 12.29
N HIS A 258 18.24 1.84 13.06
CA HIS A 258 17.45 1.38 14.19
C HIS A 258 18.11 1.81 15.50
N ALA A 259 17.33 2.34 16.44
CA ALA A 259 17.85 2.77 17.75
C ALA A 259 16.85 2.44 18.89
N GLY A 260 17.39 2.22 20.09
CA GLY A 260 16.57 1.90 21.26
C GLY A 260 15.75 3.08 21.80
N ASP A 261 16.10 4.33 21.46
CA ASP A 261 15.40 5.54 21.88
C ASP A 261 15.43 6.58 20.73
N ALA A 262 14.27 6.89 20.19
CA ALA A 262 14.10 7.81 19.06
C ALA A 262 14.54 9.24 19.40
N GLN A 263 14.27 9.72 20.61
CA GLN A 263 14.61 11.09 20.99
C GLN A 263 16.12 11.24 21.25
N ALA A 264 16.75 10.25 21.91
CA ALA A 264 18.19 10.23 22.09
C ALA A 264 18.93 10.16 20.74
N ALA A 265 18.46 9.33 19.82
CA ALA A 265 19.00 9.22 18.47
C ALA A 265 18.88 10.54 17.70
N ARG A 266 17.72 11.24 17.80
CA ARG A 266 17.54 12.56 17.19
C ARG A 266 18.53 13.60 17.70
N VAL A 267 18.78 13.62 19.01
CA VAL A 267 19.78 14.54 19.61
C VAL A 267 21.18 14.21 19.08
N ALA A 268 21.56 12.92 19.07
CA ALA A 268 22.87 12.48 18.57
C ALA A 268 23.05 12.77 17.07
N LEU A 269 22.01 12.59 16.25
CA LEU A 269 22.03 12.99 14.83
C LEU A 269 22.19 14.51 14.65
N GLY A 270 21.65 15.32 15.57
CA GLY A 270 21.86 16.76 15.60
C GLY A 270 23.31 17.19 15.89
N GLU A 271 24.11 16.32 16.52
CA GLU A 271 25.57 16.53 16.71
C GLU A 271 26.36 16.17 15.44
N VAL A 272 25.83 15.27 14.60
CA VAL A 272 26.43 14.89 13.30
C VAL A 272 26.20 15.98 12.26
N GLY A 273 24.99 16.56 12.21
CA GLY A 273 24.63 17.59 11.23
C GLY A 273 23.30 18.25 11.52
N GLU A 274 22.93 19.26 10.72
CA GLU A 274 21.63 19.93 10.82
C GLU A 274 20.50 18.96 10.38
N VAL A 275 19.58 18.61 11.27
CA VAL A 275 18.43 17.74 10.99
C VAL A 275 17.35 18.55 10.25
N LEU A 276 17.18 18.29 8.96
CA LEU A 276 16.21 18.94 8.09
C LEU A 276 14.84 18.26 8.09
N ALA A 277 14.85 16.93 8.15
CA ALA A 277 13.66 16.11 8.23
C ALA A 277 13.90 14.91 9.16
N TRP A 278 12.85 14.43 9.79
CA TRP A 278 12.88 13.38 10.77
C TRP A 278 11.56 12.63 10.81
N SER A 279 11.61 11.33 10.81
CA SER A 279 10.47 10.45 11.09
C SER A 279 10.94 9.19 11.83
N TRP A 280 10.03 8.55 12.53
CA TRP A 280 10.29 7.30 13.22
C TRP A 280 9.03 6.46 13.29
N ASP A 281 9.19 5.14 13.29
CA ASP A 281 8.16 4.15 13.54
C ASP A 281 8.58 3.29 14.74
N ASP A 282 7.63 2.88 15.58
CA ASP A 282 7.86 2.01 16.74
C ASP A 282 7.88 0.55 16.27
N LEU A 283 9.03 -0.13 16.42
CA LEU A 283 9.21 -1.52 16.00
C LEU A 283 8.35 -2.49 16.82
N ASP A 284 8.13 -2.22 18.10
CA ASP A 284 7.28 -3.06 18.95
C ASP A 284 5.81 -2.97 18.50
N GLU A 285 5.36 -1.77 18.13
CA GLU A 285 4.03 -1.56 17.58
C GLU A 285 3.89 -2.25 16.22
N GLN A 286 4.87 -2.12 15.33
CA GLN A 286 4.89 -2.78 14.02
C GLN A 286 4.87 -4.30 14.16
N MET A 287 5.74 -4.88 15.00
CA MET A 287 5.80 -6.32 15.22
C MET A 287 4.52 -6.87 15.87
N SER A 288 3.92 -6.14 16.82
CA SER A 288 2.66 -6.53 17.46
C SER A 288 1.47 -6.44 16.51
N ALA A 289 1.55 -5.58 15.51
CA ALA A 289 0.50 -5.37 14.51
C ALA A 289 0.39 -6.52 13.51
N ILE A 290 1.44 -7.34 13.31
CA ILE A 290 1.40 -8.48 12.40
C ILE A 290 0.55 -9.59 13.03
N LEU A 291 -0.69 -9.73 12.58
CA LEU A 291 -1.62 -10.76 13.06
C LEU A 291 -1.30 -12.14 12.44
N PRO A 292 -1.65 -13.26 13.12
CA PRO A 292 -1.60 -14.57 12.49
C PRO A 292 -2.46 -14.57 11.22
N VAL A 293 -1.90 -15.04 10.12
CA VAL A 293 -2.68 -15.21 8.88
C VAL A 293 -3.79 -16.20 9.18
N ALA A 294 -5.03 -15.82 8.91
CA ALA A 294 -6.18 -16.71 9.04
C ALA A 294 -5.99 -17.94 8.15
N ALA A 295 -6.50 -19.10 8.59
CA ALA A 295 -6.47 -20.33 7.81
C ALA A 295 -7.01 -20.06 6.39
N GLU A 296 -6.21 -20.42 5.39
CA GLU A 296 -6.54 -20.19 3.98
C GLU A 296 -7.74 -21.08 3.60
N GLY A 297 -8.88 -20.46 3.29
CA GLY A 297 -10.00 -21.12 2.64
C GLY A 297 -9.73 -21.33 1.14
N GLU A 298 -10.59 -22.09 0.45
CA GLU A 298 -10.51 -22.26 -1.01
C GLU A 298 -10.79 -20.95 -1.78
N VAL A 299 -11.49 -19.99 -1.14
CA VAL A 299 -11.88 -18.71 -1.73
C VAL A 299 -11.22 -17.58 -0.95
N HIS A 300 -10.41 -16.79 -1.64
CA HIS A 300 -9.79 -15.58 -1.10
C HIS A 300 -10.67 -14.36 -1.36
N ILE A 301 -10.84 -13.51 -0.34
CA ILE A 301 -11.64 -12.28 -0.44
C ILE A 301 -10.72 -11.10 -0.75
N VAL A 302 -11.14 -10.30 -1.72
CA VAL A 302 -10.44 -9.08 -2.15
C VAL A 302 -11.43 -7.93 -2.16
N THR A 303 -10.97 -6.73 -1.78
CA THR A 303 -11.76 -5.50 -1.89
C THR A 303 -10.84 -4.30 -2.16
N ASP A 304 -11.43 -3.14 -2.44
CA ASP A 304 -10.68 -1.89 -2.63
C ASP A 304 -10.33 -1.25 -1.27
N GLY A 305 -9.22 -0.49 -1.21
CA GLY A 305 -8.85 0.31 -0.04
C GLY A 305 -9.95 1.28 0.40
N ALA A 306 -10.78 1.72 -0.54
CA ALA A 306 -11.95 2.56 -0.27
C ALA A 306 -13.08 1.86 0.53
N ALA A 307 -12.91 0.60 0.94
CA ALA A 307 -13.84 -0.13 1.81
C ALA A 307 -13.66 0.18 3.32
N SER A 308 -12.98 1.24 3.71
CA SER A 308 -12.78 1.65 5.12
C SER A 308 -12.32 0.52 6.05
N LEU A 309 -11.43 -0.33 5.55
CA LEU A 309 -10.72 -1.33 6.34
C LEU A 309 -9.26 -0.90 6.48
N SER A 310 -8.75 -0.84 7.71
CA SER A 310 -7.31 -0.73 7.91
C SER A 310 -6.61 -1.99 7.41
N ARG A 311 -5.34 -1.89 6.98
CA ARG A 311 -4.56 -3.08 6.59
C ARG A 311 -4.53 -4.12 7.69
N ARG A 312 -4.33 -3.70 8.94
CA ARG A 312 -4.39 -4.60 10.09
C ARG A 312 -5.72 -5.36 10.20
N THR A 313 -6.83 -4.67 9.99
CA THR A 313 -8.16 -5.32 10.02
C THR A 313 -8.33 -6.27 8.84
N ALA A 314 -7.91 -5.88 7.65
CA ALA A 314 -7.97 -6.71 6.45
C ALA A 314 -7.11 -7.97 6.57
N GLU A 315 -5.88 -7.85 7.05
CA GLU A 315 -4.98 -8.98 7.34
C GLU A 315 -5.59 -9.92 8.39
N GLY A 316 -6.09 -9.36 9.50
CA GLY A 316 -6.82 -10.11 10.50
C GLY A 316 -8.04 -10.83 9.95
N LEU A 317 -8.66 -10.37 8.88
CA LEU A 317 -9.77 -11.01 8.18
C LEU A 317 -9.31 -11.93 7.03
N GLY A 318 -8.05 -11.96 6.65
CA GLY A 318 -7.56 -12.67 5.46
C GLY A 318 -8.05 -12.06 4.16
N VAL A 319 -8.17 -10.74 4.11
CA VAL A 319 -8.66 -9.96 2.96
C VAL A 319 -7.52 -9.18 2.34
N THR A 320 -7.38 -9.22 1.02
CA THR A 320 -6.45 -8.35 0.29
C THR A 320 -7.12 -7.02 -0.08
N LEU A 321 -6.44 -5.91 0.19
CA LEU A 321 -6.84 -4.57 -0.21
C LEU A 321 -6.15 -4.15 -1.50
N LEU A 322 -6.93 -3.73 -2.50
CA LEU A 322 -6.44 -3.11 -3.73
C LEU A 322 -6.47 -1.58 -3.58
N ASP A 323 -5.31 -0.96 -3.57
CA ASP A 323 -5.20 0.48 -3.36
C ASP A 323 -5.77 1.32 -4.51
N SER A 324 -6.41 2.42 -4.17
CA SER A 324 -6.47 3.64 -4.98
C SER A 324 -5.32 4.56 -4.55
N HIS A 325 -5.06 5.62 -5.29
CA HIS A 325 -3.98 6.54 -4.99
C HIS A 325 -4.53 7.87 -4.46
N VAL A 326 -3.80 8.47 -3.55
CA VAL A 326 -4.02 9.84 -3.05
C VAL A 326 -2.90 10.71 -3.57
N ASP A 327 -3.26 11.76 -4.31
CA ASP A 327 -2.32 12.77 -4.77
C ASP A 327 -2.15 13.82 -3.68
N LEU A 328 -0.98 13.82 -3.07
CA LEU A 328 -0.60 14.72 -1.99
C LEU A 328 0.63 15.54 -2.37
N GLY A 329 0.44 16.82 -2.64
CA GLY A 329 1.54 17.72 -2.98
C GLY A 329 2.32 17.30 -4.23
N GLY A 330 1.64 16.76 -5.26
CA GLY A 330 2.23 16.31 -6.51
C GLY A 330 2.77 14.87 -6.48
N ARG A 331 2.59 14.14 -5.38
CA ARG A 331 2.96 12.72 -5.27
C ARG A 331 1.72 11.86 -5.23
N SER A 332 1.66 10.85 -6.10
CA SER A 332 0.59 9.85 -6.15
C SER A 332 0.98 8.64 -5.30
N LEU A 333 0.29 8.41 -4.19
CA LEU A 333 0.64 7.41 -3.17
C LEU A 333 -0.54 6.50 -2.86
N PRO A 334 -0.32 5.19 -2.63
CA PRO A 334 -1.39 4.24 -2.29
C PRO A 334 -2.10 4.63 -0.99
N GLU A 335 -3.42 4.69 -1.01
CA GLU A 335 -4.23 5.22 0.08
C GLU A 335 -4.06 4.49 1.42
N THR A 336 -3.96 3.15 1.40
CA THR A 336 -3.90 2.36 2.63
C THR A 336 -2.48 2.29 3.24
N ARG A 337 -1.49 2.91 2.57
CA ARG A 337 -0.09 2.97 3.02
C ARG A 337 0.33 4.33 3.55
N LEU A 338 -0.55 5.31 3.43
CA LEU A 338 -0.37 6.66 3.98
C LEU A 338 -0.82 6.71 5.44
N ASP A 339 -0.18 7.57 6.21
CA ASP A 339 -0.72 8.00 7.49
C ASP A 339 -1.90 8.96 7.23
N PRO A 340 -3.13 8.61 7.66
CA PRO A 340 -4.29 9.47 7.48
C PRO A 340 -4.13 10.86 8.12
N ASP A 341 -3.44 10.95 9.26
CA ASP A 341 -3.24 12.22 9.97
C ASP A 341 -2.40 13.19 9.15
N ASP A 342 -1.39 12.72 8.41
CA ASP A 342 -0.60 13.56 7.52
C ASP A 342 -1.45 14.14 6.38
N VAL A 343 -2.33 13.33 5.80
CA VAL A 343 -3.23 13.75 4.73
C VAL A 343 -4.21 14.80 5.24
N TYR A 344 -4.89 14.55 6.36
CA TYR A 344 -5.85 15.52 6.92
C TYR A 344 -5.18 16.79 7.43
N ARG A 345 -3.97 16.69 7.98
CA ARG A 345 -3.15 17.86 8.36
C ARG A 345 -2.80 18.71 7.14
N ALA A 346 -2.43 18.09 6.01
CA ALA A 346 -2.18 18.80 4.76
C ALA A 346 -3.44 19.48 4.22
N MET A 347 -4.60 18.79 4.25
CA MET A 347 -5.89 19.36 3.88
C MET A 347 -6.28 20.58 4.74
N ARG A 348 -6.06 20.49 6.06
CA ARG A 348 -6.31 21.64 6.98
C ARG A 348 -5.41 22.84 6.70
N ARG A 349 -4.19 22.60 6.18
CA ARG A 349 -3.26 23.66 5.73
C ARG A 349 -3.59 24.21 4.35
N GLY A 350 -4.66 23.72 3.69
CA GLY A 350 -5.08 24.16 2.36
C GLY A 350 -4.31 23.51 1.21
N VAL A 351 -3.51 22.47 1.47
CA VAL A 351 -2.89 21.68 0.41
C VAL A 351 -3.99 20.98 -0.38
N ARG A 352 -3.91 21.05 -1.71
CA ARG A 352 -4.83 20.34 -2.57
C ARG A 352 -4.51 18.83 -2.50
N VAL A 353 -5.51 18.05 -2.13
CA VAL A 353 -5.46 16.59 -2.12
C VAL A 353 -6.55 16.08 -3.06
N SER A 354 -6.21 15.10 -3.89
CA SER A 354 -7.15 14.44 -4.80
C SER A 354 -6.92 12.92 -4.79
N THR A 355 -7.83 12.18 -5.41
CA THR A 355 -7.75 10.73 -5.50
C THR A 355 -7.70 10.29 -6.95
N ALA A 356 -6.95 9.22 -7.22
CA ALA A 356 -6.86 8.58 -8.53
C ALA A 356 -7.06 7.07 -8.40
N GLN A 357 -7.48 6.42 -9.46
CA GLN A 357 -7.47 4.96 -9.54
C GLN A 357 -6.03 4.49 -9.76
N ALA A 358 -5.73 3.27 -9.31
CA ALA A 358 -4.54 2.57 -9.78
C ALA A 358 -4.62 2.36 -11.31
N SER A 359 -3.48 2.24 -11.97
CA SER A 359 -3.44 1.97 -13.40
C SER A 359 -4.09 0.62 -13.73
N THR A 360 -4.54 0.47 -14.97
CA THR A 360 -5.05 -0.82 -15.46
C THR A 360 -3.98 -1.91 -15.36
N HIS A 361 -2.72 -1.56 -15.63
CA HIS A 361 -1.58 -2.49 -15.56
C HIS A 361 -1.34 -2.97 -14.12
N GLU A 362 -1.28 -2.07 -13.13
CA GLU A 362 -1.16 -2.42 -11.71
C GLU A 362 -2.30 -3.36 -11.27
N ARG A 363 -3.54 -3.06 -11.67
CA ARG A 363 -4.70 -3.92 -11.36
C ARG A 363 -4.60 -5.30 -11.98
N HIS A 364 -4.17 -5.39 -13.24
CA HIS A 364 -4.00 -6.66 -13.93
C HIS A 364 -2.94 -7.53 -13.26
N MET A 365 -1.81 -6.96 -12.85
CA MET A 365 -0.79 -7.67 -12.09
C MET A 365 -1.32 -8.17 -10.74
N CYS A 366 -2.14 -7.38 -10.03
CA CYS A 366 -2.79 -7.83 -8.80
C CYS A 366 -3.67 -9.06 -9.04
N TYR A 367 -4.52 -9.05 -10.08
CA TYR A 367 -5.40 -10.19 -10.38
C TYR A 367 -4.61 -11.44 -10.75
N ALA A 368 -3.58 -11.32 -11.60
CA ALA A 368 -2.71 -12.44 -11.97
C ALA A 368 -2.01 -13.03 -10.75
N ARG A 369 -1.42 -12.20 -9.89
CA ARG A 369 -0.77 -12.61 -8.65
C ARG A 369 -1.72 -13.33 -7.70
N LEU A 370 -2.92 -12.78 -7.51
CA LEU A 370 -3.93 -13.39 -6.63
C LEU A 370 -4.32 -14.79 -7.12
N LEU A 371 -4.58 -14.96 -8.41
CA LEU A 371 -4.92 -16.26 -9.00
C LEU A 371 -3.76 -17.26 -9.05
N ALA A 372 -2.51 -16.79 -9.00
CA ALA A 372 -1.37 -17.66 -8.81
C ALA A 372 -1.30 -18.21 -7.37
N GLN A 373 -1.79 -17.48 -6.38
CA GLN A 373 -1.74 -17.85 -4.96
C GLN A 373 -2.96 -18.67 -4.52
N TRP A 374 -4.17 -18.30 -4.96
CA TRP A 374 -5.43 -18.92 -4.51
C TRP A 374 -6.19 -19.63 -5.63
N PRO A 375 -6.88 -20.75 -5.32
CA PRO A 375 -7.72 -21.45 -6.29
C PRO A 375 -8.86 -20.57 -6.82
N HIS A 376 -9.53 -19.84 -5.95
CA HIS A 376 -10.62 -18.93 -6.27
C HIS A 376 -10.47 -17.59 -5.55
N VAL A 377 -10.89 -16.53 -6.22
CA VAL A 377 -10.86 -15.16 -5.70
C VAL A 377 -12.25 -14.53 -5.87
N LEU A 378 -12.80 -13.99 -4.78
CA LEU A 378 -14.01 -13.17 -4.82
C LEU A 378 -13.64 -11.70 -4.55
N TYR A 379 -13.74 -10.88 -5.58
CA TYR A 379 -13.50 -9.44 -5.51
C TYR A 379 -14.82 -8.69 -5.29
N LEU A 380 -15.00 -8.15 -4.09
CA LEU A 380 -16.08 -7.24 -3.72
C LEU A 380 -15.60 -5.82 -4.00
N CYS A 381 -15.89 -5.29 -5.20
CA CYS A 381 -15.36 -3.99 -5.59
C CYS A 381 -16.29 -2.85 -5.15
N VAL A 382 -15.70 -1.68 -4.94
CA VAL A 382 -16.45 -0.43 -4.77
C VAL A 382 -17.41 -0.26 -5.94
N GLY A 383 -18.59 0.23 -5.66
CA GLY A 383 -19.66 0.38 -6.66
C GLY A 383 -19.21 1.13 -7.90
N SER A 384 -19.58 0.62 -9.08
CA SER A 384 -19.23 1.19 -10.38
C SER A 384 -19.71 2.64 -10.56
N VAL A 385 -20.66 3.07 -9.76
CA VAL A 385 -21.15 4.46 -9.69
C VAL A 385 -20.10 5.43 -9.11
N TYR A 386 -19.11 4.91 -8.37
CA TYR A 386 -18.05 5.70 -7.71
C TYR A 386 -16.71 5.59 -8.42
N THR A 387 -16.38 4.42 -8.98
CA THR A 387 -15.08 4.14 -9.61
C THR A 387 -15.21 3.27 -10.85
N GLY A 388 -14.16 3.24 -11.70
CA GLY A 388 -14.07 2.33 -12.84
C GLY A 388 -13.53 0.93 -12.52
N ASN A 389 -13.26 0.58 -11.26
CA ASN A 389 -12.60 -0.67 -10.86
C ASN A 389 -13.33 -1.92 -11.34
N HIS A 390 -14.67 -1.93 -11.27
CA HIS A 390 -15.48 -3.03 -11.80
C HIS A 390 -15.26 -3.24 -13.30
N ALA A 391 -15.23 -2.14 -14.10
CA ALA A 391 -15.03 -2.22 -15.54
C ALA A 391 -13.63 -2.77 -15.89
N VAL A 392 -12.59 -2.37 -15.16
CA VAL A 392 -11.22 -2.90 -15.31
C VAL A 392 -11.18 -4.40 -15.04
N ALA A 393 -11.78 -4.85 -13.93
CA ALA A 393 -11.82 -6.27 -13.58
C ALA A 393 -12.64 -7.10 -14.58
N ALA A 394 -13.77 -6.57 -15.06
CA ALA A 394 -14.60 -7.22 -16.07
C ALA A 394 -13.88 -7.36 -17.41
N ALA A 395 -13.14 -6.31 -17.84
CA ALA A 395 -12.33 -6.35 -19.06
C ALA A 395 -11.20 -7.37 -18.96
N TRP A 396 -10.51 -7.42 -17.81
CA TRP A 396 -9.47 -8.43 -17.56
C TRP A 396 -10.04 -9.86 -17.64
N ARG A 397 -11.17 -10.11 -17.00
CA ARG A 397 -11.84 -11.42 -17.06
C ARG A 397 -12.21 -11.84 -18.48
N ALA A 398 -12.63 -10.90 -19.32
CA ALA A 398 -13.02 -11.19 -20.70
C ALA A 398 -11.84 -11.64 -21.59
N SER A 399 -10.61 -11.26 -21.23
CA SER A 399 -9.39 -11.52 -22.02
C SER A 399 -8.49 -12.64 -21.48
N HIS A 400 -8.80 -13.21 -20.28
CA HIS A 400 -7.94 -14.19 -19.62
C HIS A 400 -8.62 -15.55 -19.44
N THR A 401 -7.90 -16.64 -19.71
CA THR A 401 -8.40 -18.02 -19.59
C THR A 401 -8.71 -18.43 -18.15
N ALA A 402 -8.01 -17.83 -17.17
CA ALA A 402 -8.26 -18.07 -15.73
C ALA A 402 -9.45 -17.29 -15.15
N SER A 403 -10.26 -16.65 -16.01
CA SER A 403 -11.35 -15.75 -15.64
C SER A 403 -12.42 -16.38 -14.75
N GLU A 404 -12.67 -17.68 -14.88
CA GLU A 404 -13.67 -18.40 -14.07
C GLU A 404 -13.31 -18.47 -12.59
N ARG A 405 -12.02 -18.32 -12.25
CA ARG A 405 -11.51 -18.36 -10.89
C ARG A 405 -11.60 -17.00 -10.16
N LEU A 406 -11.86 -15.92 -10.90
CA LEU A 406 -12.07 -14.57 -10.38
C LEU A 406 -13.55 -14.19 -10.49
N ALA A 407 -14.30 -14.27 -9.41
CA ALA A 407 -15.63 -13.67 -9.34
C ALA A 407 -15.51 -12.19 -8.94
N VAL A 408 -16.23 -11.32 -9.65
CA VAL A 408 -16.26 -9.87 -9.37
C VAL A 408 -17.69 -9.45 -9.08
N LEU A 409 -17.92 -8.85 -7.91
CA LEU A 409 -19.20 -8.33 -7.50
C LEU A 409 -19.15 -6.80 -7.43
N ASP A 410 -19.93 -6.13 -8.29
CA ASP A 410 -20.19 -4.70 -8.16
C ASP A 410 -21.07 -4.48 -6.93
N SER A 411 -20.49 -3.88 -5.88
CA SER A 411 -21.19 -3.74 -4.61
C SER A 411 -22.27 -2.65 -4.63
N GLY A 412 -22.19 -1.67 -5.54
CA GLY A 412 -22.98 -0.45 -5.44
C GLY A 412 -22.78 0.30 -4.12
N ALA A 413 -21.70 0.03 -3.41
CA ALA A 413 -21.36 0.60 -2.10
C ALA A 413 -19.92 1.12 -2.08
N ALA A 414 -19.57 1.86 -1.04
CA ALA A 414 -18.22 2.31 -0.73
C ALA A 414 -18.08 2.37 0.78
N SER A 415 -16.87 2.75 1.28
CA SER A 415 -16.70 3.11 2.67
C SER A 415 -17.12 2.01 3.65
N GLY A 416 -17.67 2.37 4.81
CA GLY A 416 -18.10 1.44 5.84
C GLY A 416 -19.21 0.49 5.41
N ARG A 417 -20.10 0.90 4.52
CA ARG A 417 -21.13 0.00 3.98
C ARG A 417 -20.51 -1.20 3.27
N LEU A 418 -19.45 -0.99 2.52
CA LEU A 418 -18.70 -2.09 1.89
C LEU A 418 -17.91 -2.88 2.96
N ALA A 419 -17.27 -2.18 3.92
CA ALA A 419 -16.47 -2.81 4.97
C ALA A 419 -17.24 -3.87 5.77
N VAL A 420 -18.46 -3.55 6.21
CA VAL A 420 -19.26 -4.49 7.02
C VAL A 420 -19.68 -5.73 6.22
N VAL A 421 -19.90 -5.59 4.91
CA VAL A 421 -20.18 -6.70 3.99
C VAL A 421 -18.95 -7.55 3.74
N VAL A 422 -17.81 -6.92 3.49
CA VAL A 422 -16.53 -7.62 3.31
C VAL A 422 -16.18 -8.44 4.56
N ARG A 423 -16.36 -7.86 5.76
CA ARG A 423 -16.14 -8.58 7.02
C ARG A 423 -17.03 -9.82 7.13
N ALA A 424 -18.33 -9.68 6.90
CA ALA A 424 -19.25 -10.82 6.97
C ALA A 424 -18.89 -11.91 5.95
N THR A 425 -18.53 -11.52 4.73
CA THR A 425 -18.13 -12.44 3.66
C THR A 425 -16.81 -13.15 3.98
N ALA A 426 -15.82 -12.43 4.52
CA ALA A 426 -14.53 -13.00 4.92
C ALA A 426 -14.67 -14.01 6.05
N LEU A 427 -15.50 -13.73 7.06
CA LEU A 427 -15.79 -14.67 8.14
C LEU A 427 -16.46 -15.96 7.61
N ALA A 428 -17.37 -15.84 6.66
CA ALA A 428 -18.00 -17.01 6.02
C ALA A 428 -17.02 -17.81 5.14
N ALA A 429 -16.08 -17.13 4.46
CA ALA A 429 -15.04 -17.77 3.66
C ALA A 429 -14.12 -18.64 4.53
N ARG A 430 -13.76 -18.20 5.74
CA ARG A 430 -13.04 -18.99 6.73
C ARG A 430 -13.77 -20.25 7.17
N GLY A 431 -15.10 -20.20 7.16
CA GLY A 431 -15.96 -21.36 7.42
C GLY A 431 -16.04 -22.36 6.26
N GLY A 432 -15.27 -22.16 5.17
CA GLY A 432 -15.25 -23.06 4.01
C GLY A 432 -16.42 -22.90 3.05
N ALA A 433 -17.11 -21.75 3.05
CA ALA A 433 -18.22 -21.49 2.14
C ALA A 433 -17.71 -21.39 0.67
N SER A 434 -18.49 -21.95 -0.28
CA SER A 434 -18.17 -21.90 -1.72
C SER A 434 -18.31 -20.47 -2.28
N ILE A 435 -17.67 -20.20 -3.42
CA ILE A 435 -17.68 -18.89 -4.07
C ILE A 435 -19.12 -18.43 -4.40
N GLU A 436 -20.01 -19.35 -4.78
CA GLU A 436 -21.42 -19.04 -5.05
C GLU A 436 -22.19 -18.71 -3.76
N ALA A 437 -21.89 -19.44 -2.66
CA ALA A 437 -22.48 -19.15 -1.35
C ALA A 437 -22.04 -17.79 -0.83
N LEU A 438 -20.75 -17.48 -0.96
CA LEU A 438 -20.18 -16.19 -0.56
C LEU A 438 -20.73 -15.03 -1.40
N THR A 439 -20.88 -15.22 -2.72
CA THR A 439 -21.48 -14.20 -3.60
C THR A 439 -22.94 -13.93 -3.23
N ARG A 440 -23.74 -14.98 -2.95
CA ARG A 440 -25.13 -14.81 -2.48
C ARG A 440 -25.18 -14.10 -1.12
N LEU A 441 -24.33 -14.49 -0.18
CA LEU A 441 -24.22 -13.85 1.14
C LEU A 441 -23.89 -12.37 1.00
N ALA A 442 -22.85 -12.03 0.24
CA ALA A 442 -22.45 -10.65 0.01
C ALA A 442 -23.57 -9.81 -0.62
N THR A 443 -24.26 -10.35 -1.63
CA THR A 443 -25.40 -9.69 -2.28
C THR A 443 -26.54 -9.44 -1.29
N ALA A 444 -26.89 -10.43 -0.47
CA ALA A 444 -27.93 -10.28 0.56
C ALA A 444 -27.51 -9.30 1.67
N ALA A 445 -26.24 -9.29 2.05
CA ALA A 445 -25.70 -8.36 3.03
C ALA A 445 -25.71 -6.92 2.50
N LEU A 446 -25.32 -6.69 1.24
CA LEU A 446 -25.39 -5.38 0.58
C LEU A 446 -26.80 -4.78 0.58
N ALA A 447 -27.84 -5.62 0.44
CA ALA A 447 -29.21 -5.15 0.48
C ALA A 447 -29.66 -4.68 1.89
N ARG A 448 -29.01 -5.16 2.95
CA ARG A 448 -29.33 -4.84 4.36
C ARG A 448 -28.36 -3.84 4.98
N ALA A 449 -27.14 -3.73 4.45
CA ALA A 449 -26.13 -2.82 4.97
C ALA A 449 -26.53 -1.36 4.76
N GLU A 450 -26.37 -0.57 5.80
CA GLU A 450 -26.62 0.87 5.80
C GLU A 450 -25.42 1.63 6.29
N GLU A 451 -25.24 2.86 5.79
CA GLU A 451 -24.19 3.77 6.25
C GLU A 451 -24.68 5.20 6.27
N TYR A 452 -24.26 5.95 7.28
CA TYR A 452 -24.54 7.36 7.49
C TYR A 452 -23.24 8.12 7.75
N ILE A 453 -22.86 8.99 6.81
CA ILE A 453 -21.65 9.80 6.84
C ILE A 453 -22.03 11.22 7.27
N PHE A 454 -21.41 11.69 8.36
CA PHE A 454 -21.64 13.02 8.96
C PHE A 454 -20.52 13.95 8.56
N VAL A 455 -20.75 14.77 7.56
CA VAL A 455 -19.77 15.67 6.98
C VAL A 455 -19.72 16.97 7.77
N GLU A 456 -18.51 17.46 8.10
CA GLU A 456 -18.36 18.72 8.83
C GLU A 456 -18.48 19.94 7.90
N ARG A 457 -17.86 19.87 6.69
CA ARG A 457 -17.81 20.97 5.73
C ARG A 457 -18.21 20.51 4.33
N LEU A 458 -19.19 21.19 3.75
CA LEU A 458 -19.72 20.89 2.41
C LEU A 458 -18.74 21.16 1.26
N GLU A 459 -17.75 22.02 1.48
CA GLU A 459 -16.79 22.42 0.45
C GLU A 459 -15.99 21.24 -0.14
N TYR A 460 -15.68 20.23 0.69
CA TYR A 460 -14.95 19.04 0.25
C TYR A 460 -15.80 18.17 -0.69
N LEU A 461 -17.07 17.97 -0.36
CA LEU A 461 -18.02 17.25 -1.24
C LEU A 461 -18.19 17.95 -2.59
N ALA A 462 -18.24 19.29 -2.58
CA ALA A 462 -18.37 20.09 -3.80
C ALA A 462 -17.18 19.91 -4.74
N ARG A 463 -15.97 19.89 -4.18
CA ARG A 463 -14.72 19.73 -4.95
C ARG A 463 -14.55 18.31 -5.49
N GLY A 464 -15.10 17.31 -4.83
CA GLY A 464 -14.90 15.89 -5.13
C GLY A 464 -15.64 15.36 -6.36
N GLY A 465 -16.65 16.07 -6.89
CA GLY A 465 -17.38 15.69 -8.11
C GLY A 465 -18.18 14.38 -8.04
N ARG A 466 -18.31 13.74 -6.87
CA ARG A 466 -19.03 12.47 -6.67
C ARG A 466 -20.46 12.65 -6.20
N LEU A 467 -20.95 13.90 -6.14
CA LEU A 467 -22.35 14.19 -5.86
C LEU A 467 -23.21 13.88 -7.08
N SER A 468 -24.36 13.23 -6.87
CA SER A 468 -25.32 13.00 -7.94
C SER A 468 -25.71 14.33 -8.61
N LYS A 469 -25.82 14.34 -9.95
CA LYS A 469 -26.13 15.54 -10.76
C LYS A 469 -27.50 16.17 -10.49
N THR A 470 -28.31 15.62 -9.58
CA THR A 470 -29.57 16.20 -9.15
C THR A 470 -29.32 17.41 -8.27
N GLY A 471 -29.18 18.54 -8.90
CA GLY A 471 -28.66 19.85 -8.47
C GLY A 471 -29.31 20.56 -7.27
N ALA A 472 -29.85 19.87 -6.28
CA ALA A 472 -30.48 20.47 -5.11
C ALA A 472 -29.55 20.60 -3.87
N TRP A 473 -28.22 20.45 -4.02
CA TRP A 473 -27.29 20.41 -2.89
C TRP A 473 -26.88 21.78 -2.35
N PHE A 474 -26.92 22.82 -3.15
CA PHE A 474 -26.31 24.12 -2.87
C PHE A 474 -27.26 25.30 -2.69
N GLY A 475 -28.57 25.04 -2.72
CA GLY A 475 -29.57 26.08 -2.45
C GLY A 475 -29.81 26.28 -0.96
N ASP A 476 -29.43 27.40 -0.41
CA ASP A 476 -29.98 28.04 0.80
C ASP A 476 -29.95 27.32 2.14
N VAL A 477 -28.84 26.71 2.57
CA VAL A 477 -28.85 26.16 3.92
C VAL A 477 -27.66 26.65 4.75
N LEU A 478 -27.67 27.92 5.12
CA LEU A 478 -26.84 28.48 6.19
C LEU A 478 -27.08 27.69 7.51
N GLY A 479 -26.06 26.94 7.94
CA GLY A 479 -26.03 26.26 9.23
C GLY A 479 -26.62 24.84 9.28
N LEU A 480 -26.95 24.21 8.16
CA LEU A 480 -27.34 22.79 8.11
C LEU A 480 -26.20 21.91 7.57
N ALA A 481 -25.95 20.80 8.24
CA ALA A 481 -25.00 19.78 7.80
C ALA A 481 -25.75 18.56 7.24
N PRO A 482 -25.39 18.08 6.03
CA PRO A 482 -26.01 16.91 5.47
C PRO A 482 -25.47 15.63 6.12
N VAL A 483 -26.36 14.64 6.18
CA VAL A 483 -25.97 13.24 6.33
C VAL A 483 -26.02 12.61 4.96
N VAL A 484 -24.93 11.95 4.58
CA VAL A 484 -24.75 11.32 3.27
C VAL A 484 -24.74 9.80 3.42
N SER A 485 -25.33 9.07 2.48
CA SER A 485 -25.25 7.63 2.42
C SER A 485 -24.75 7.18 1.04
N PRO A 486 -23.77 6.26 0.96
CA PRO A 486 -23.31 5.69 -0.31
C PRO A 486 -24.29 4.61 -0.76
N LEU A 487 -25.10 4.93 -1.79
CA LEU A 487 -26.13 4.06 -2.34
C LEU A 487 -25.76 3.55 -3.75
N PRO A 488 -26.41 2.50 -4.28
CA PRO A 488 -26.09 1.93 -5.59
C PRO A 488 -26.22 2.90 -6.77
N ASP A 489 -26.92 3.99 -6.61
CA ASP A 489 -27.13 5.04 -7.60
C ASP A 489 -26.33 6.33 -7.29
N GLY A 490 -25.41 6.27 -6.35
CA GLY A 490 -24.50 7.35 -5.96
C GLY A 490 -24.69 7.82 -4.53
N ALA A 491 -23.82 8.74 -4.11
CA ALA A 491 -23.93 9.35 -2.79
C ALA A 491 -25.19 10.22 -2.71
N ARG A 492 -26.05 9.93 -1.73
CA ARG A 492 -27.29 10.68 -1.51
C ARG A 492 -27.33 11.36 -0.15
N LYS A 493 -27.91 12.54 -0.13
CA LYS A 493 -28.30 13.22 1.10
C LYS A 493 -29.56 12.54 1.68
N VAL A 494 -29.43 11.98 2.89
CA VAL A 494 -30.53 11.27 3.58
C VAL A 494 -31.13 12.07 4.72
N ALA A 495 -30.40 13.07 5.26
CA ALA A 495 -30.92 13.99 6.27
C ALA A 495 -30.18 15.34 6.21
N LEU A 496 -30.78 16.36 6.86
CA LEU A 496 -30.18 17.67 7.11
C LEU A 496 -30.32 17.98 8.60
N LEU A 497 -29.20 18.20 9.27
CA LEU A 497 -29.13 18.39 10.72
C LEU A 497 -28.54 19.77 11.07
N ARG A 498 -29.06 20.41 12.12
CA ARG A 498 -28.67 21.79 12.47
C ARG A 498 -27.50 21.86 13.42
N LYS A 499 -27.43 20.96 14.38
CA LYS A 499 -26.46 21.01 15.48
C LYS A 499 -25.60 19.75 15.51
N PRO A 500 -24.36 19.83 16.00
CA PRO A 500 -23.52 18.63 16.16
C PRO A 500 -24.19 17.53 17.00
N GLY A 501 -24.93 17.87 18.07
CA GLY A 501 -25.66 16.92 18.90
C GLY A 501 -26.79 16.19 18.17
N ASP A 502 -27.41 16.84 17.16
CA ASP A 502 -28.46 16.22 16.35
C ASP A 502 -27.89 15.05 15.50
N ARG A 503 -26.59 15.13 15.10
CA ARG A 503 -25.92 14.06 14.34
C ARG A 503 -25.80 12.78 15.16
N LEU A 504 -25.36 12.90 16.42
CA LEU A 504 -25.25 11.75 17.33
C LEU A 504 -26.63 11.19 17.68
N ALA A 505 -27.62 12.04 17.92
CA ALA A 505 -28.99 11.61 18.15
C ALA A 505 -29.58 10.85 16.96
N PHE A 506 -29.31 11.34 15.73
CA PHE A 506 -29.72 10.66 14.48
C PHE A 506 -29.03 9.29 14.35
N ALA A 507 -27.70 9.20 14.55
CA ALA A 507 -26.97 7.93 14.51
C ALA A 507 -27.55 6.91 15.50
N CYS A 508 -27.79 7.31 16.75
CA CYS A 508 -28.42 6.47 17.77
C CYS A 508 -29.85 6.05 17.38
N GLN A 509 -30.62 6.94 16.76
CA GLN A 509 -31.96 6.62 16.27
C GLN A 509 -31.91 5.54 15.17
N GLN A 510 -30.99 5.68 14.20
CA GLN A 510 -30.82 4.68 13.14
C GLN A 510 -30.33 3.34 13.72
N ALA A 511 -29.39 3.37 14.67
CA ALA A 511 -28.90 2.16 15.33
C ALA A 511 -30.05 1.40 16.05
N ARG A 512 -30.93 2.11 16.79
CA ARG A 512 -32.12 1.48 17.42
C ARG A 512 -33.11 0.94 16.40
N ARG A 513 -33.21 1.56 15.22
CA ARG A 513 -34.09 1.08 14.15
C ARG A 513 -33.55 -0.22 13.53
N VAL A 514 -32.25 -0.27 13.27
CA VAL A 514 -31.57 -1.44 12.67
C VAL A 514 -31.47 -2.58 13.69
N PHE A 515 -31.21 -2.25 14.95
CA PHE A 515 -31.02 -3.18 16.06
C PHE A 515 -32.07 -2.91 17.16
N PRO A 516 -33.36 -3.29 16.95
CA PRO A 516 -34.38 -3.08 17.97
C PRO A 516 -34.15 -3.97 19.20
N PRO A 517 -34.54 -3.53 20.41
CA PRO A 517 -34.39 -4.33 21.63
C PRO A 517 -35.04 -5.73 21.48
N GLY A 518 -34.28 -6.77 21.81
CA GLY A 518 -34.66 -8.17 21.64
C GLY A 518 -34.64 -8.70 20.21
N GLY A 519 -34.15 -7.88 19.26
CA GLY A 519 -33.89 -8.27 17.88
C GLY A 519 -32.59 -9.07 17.70
N GLN A 520 -32.28 -9.44 16.46
CA GLN A 520 -31.03 -10.08 16.09
C GLN A 520 -29.87 -9.14 16.32
N GLY A 521 -28.68 -9.71 16.56
CA GLY A 521 -27.43 -8.99 16.63
C GLY A 521 -26.96 -8.49 15.28
N GLY A 522 -25.70 -8.18 15.20
CA GLY A 522 -25.06 -7.75 13.96
C GLY A 522 -23.78 -6.98 14.23
N TYR A 523 -23.34 -6.22 13.26
CA TYR A 523 -22.10 -5.49 13.32
C TYR A 523 -22.26 -4.00 13.01
N VAL A 524 -21.61 -3.16 13.80
CA VAL A 524 -21.55 -1.70 13.62
C VAL A 524 -20.09 -1.29 13.51
N LEU A 525 -19.73 -0.58 12.44
CA LEU A 525 -18.46 0.09 12.28
C LEU A 525 -18.67 1.58 12.44
N ILE A 526 -18.00 2.17 13.43
CA ILE A 526 -17.90 3.63 13.59
C ILE A 526 -16.61 4.07 12.92
N GLU A 527 -16.70 4.98 11.98
CA GLU A 527 -15.57 5.45 11.19
C GLU A 527 -15.21 6.87 11.58
N HIS A 528 -13.91 7.18 11.53
CA HIS A 528 -13.38 8.50 11.84
C HIS A 528 -12.36 8.95 10.79
N THR A 529 -12.20 10.24 10.64
CA THR A 529 -11.08 10.87 9.95
C THR A 529 -9.98 11.20 10.98
N ASP A 530 -9.76 12.45 11.29
CA ASP A 530 -8.77 12.98 12.26
C ASP A 530 -9.37 13.26 13.66
N ASN A 531 -10.49 12.66 13.98
CA ASN A 531 -11.28 12.88 15.20
C ASN A 531 -11.51 11.60 16.02
N ARG A 532 -10.57 10.64 15.96
CA ARG A 532 -10.65 9.32 16.61
C ARG A 532 -10.99 9.42 18.10
N ALA A 533 -10.23 10.22 18.86
CA ALA A 533 -10.44 10.35 20.31
C ALA A 533 -11.87 10.79 20.65
N TRP A 534 -12.40 11.78 19.92
CA TRP A 534 -13.78 12.22 20.10
C TRP A 534 -14.80 11.13 19.77
N VAL A 535 -14.56 10.33 18.71
CA VAL A 535 -15.42 9.20 18.35
C VAL A 535 -15.43 8.15 19.46
N GLU A 536 -14.26 7.79 19.99
CA GLU A 536 -14.14 6.79 21.06
C GLU A 536 -14.76 7.28 22.39
N GLU A 537 -14.59 8.54 22.73
CA GLU A 537 -15.08 9.13 23.99
C GLU A 537 -16.57 9.51 23.96
N THR A 538 -17.06 9.93 22.79
CA THR A 538 -18.42 10.54 22.68
C THR A 538 -19.40 9.65 21.91
N VAL A 539 -18.99 9.10 20.75
CA VAL A 539 -19.90 8.37 19.85
C VAL A 539 -20.07 6.92 20.28
N LEU A 540 -18.97 6.23 20.54
CA LEU A 540 -18.95 4.80 20.86
C LEU A 540 -19.82 4.44 22.09
N PRO A 541 -19.77 5.15 23.25
CA PRO A 541 -20.61 4.83 24.39
C PRO A 541 -22.11 4.95 24.07
N ARG A 542 -22.47 5.97 23.30
CA ARG A 542 -23.87 6.24 22.93
C ARG A 542 -24.43 5.21 21.96
N LEU A 543 -23.60 4.72 21.02
CA LEU A 543 -24.01 3.65 20.12
C LEU A 543 -24.10 2.29 20.83
N ARG A 544 -23.22 2.02 21.81
CA ARG A 544 -23.35 0.83 22.68
C ARG A 544 -24.68 0.82 23.44
N GLU A 545 -25.12 1.98 23.95
CA GLU A 545 -26.43 2.11 24.59
C GLU A 545 -27.59 1.94 23.58
N ALA A 546 -27.39 2.39 22.34
CA ALA A 546 -28.43 2.36 21.31
C ALA A 546 -28.61 0.98 20.65
N ALA A 547 -27.55 0.18 20.55
CA ALA A 547 -27.51 -1.14 19.92
C ALA A 547 -26.72 -2.15 20.79
N PRO A 548 -27.18 -2.50 21.99
CA PRO A 548 -26.41 -3.32 22.95
C PRO A 548 -26.20 -4.76 22.48
N GLN A 549 -26.97 -5.26 21.51
CA GLN A 549 -26.82 -6.60 20.92
C GLN A 549 -25.87 -6.64 19.73
N ALA A 550 -25.40 -5.50 19.22
CA ALA A 550 -24.47 -5.46 18.10
C ALA A 550 -23.02 -5.47 18.59
N GLU A 551 -22.15 -6.15 17.85
CA GLU A 551 -20.70 -5.98 17.96
C GLU A 551 -20.34 -4.61 17.38
N ILE A 552 -19.62 -3.77 18.13
CA ILE A 552 -19.27 -2.42 17.67
C ILE A 552 -17.75 -2.26 17.65
N ALA A 553 -17.22 -1.88 16.50
CA ALA A 553 -15.82 -1.53 16.30
C ALA A 553 -15.66 -0.06 15.88
N VAL A 554 -14.47 0.49 16.11
CA VAL A 554 -14.04 1.81 15.63
C VAL A 554 -12.90 1.60 14.64
N GLY A 555 -12.95 2.28 13.50
CA GLY A 555 -11.93 2.19 12.46
C GLY A 555 -11.79 3.49 11.66
N PRO A 556 -10.72 3.61 10.83
CA PRO A 556 -10.55 4.77 9.98
C PRO A 556 -11.57 4.78 8.84
N LEU A 557 -12.09 5.96 8.51
CA LEU A 557 -12.74 6.19 7.23
C LEU A 557 -11.69 6.09 6.12
N SER A 558 -11.97 5.39 5.02
CA SER A 558 -11.01 5.28 3.90
C SER A 558 -10.53 6.66 3.46
N LEU A 559 -9.25 6.79 3.11
CA LEU A 559 -8.71 8.06 2.66
C LEU A 559 -9.39 8.56 1.39
N THR A 560 -9.76 7.66 0.47
CA THR A 560 -10.56 8.02 -0.70
C THR A 560 -11.86 8.72 -0.29
N THR A 561 -12.62 8.18 0.67
CA THR A 561 -13.84 8.83 1.16
C THR A 561 -13.51 10.09 1.95
N GLY A 562 -12.50 10.04 2.81
CA GLY A 562 -12.08 11.16 3.66
C GLY A 562 -11.62 12.39 2.89
N VAL A 563 -10.89 12.22 1.78
CA VAL A 563 -10.49 13.33 0.89
C VAL A 563 -11.71 14.04 0.28
N HIS A 564 -12.76 13.29 -0.04
CA HIS A 564 -13.99 13.85 -0.59
C HIS A 564 -14.97 14.42 0.46
N THR A 565 -14.90 13.97 1.71
CA THR A 565 -15.80 14.42 2.79
C THR A 565 -15.14 15.40 3.75
N GLY A 566 -13.82 15.41 3.81
CA GLY A 566 -12.99 16.35 4.57
C GLY A 566 -12.68 15.91 6.00
N PRO A 567 -11.70 16.60 6.62
CA PRO A 567 -11.37 16.42 8.04
C PRO A 567 -12.57 16.70 8.95
N GLY A 568 -12.63 16.02 10.11
CA GLY A 568 -13.73 16.11 11.07
C GLY A 568 -14.93 15.23 10.72
N THR A 569 -14.93 14.56 9.56
CA THR A 569 -15.97 13.61 9.16
C THR A 569 -15.91 12.36 10.04
N TRP A 570 -17.07 11.81 10.34
CA TRP A 570 -17.25 10.50 10.94
C TRP A 570 -18.43 9.79 10.31
N ALA A 571 -18.51 8.48 10.44
CA ALA A 571 -19.61 7.71 9.88
C ALA A 571 -20.00 6.53 10.77
N VAL A 572 -21.16 5.94 10.49
CA VAL A 572 -21.64 4.72 11.13
C VAL A 572 -22.19 3.80 10.04
N ALA A 573 -21.54 2.66 9.86
CA ALA A 573 -22.01 1.60 9.00
C ALA A 573 -22.58 0.44 9.83
N MET A 574 -23.66 -0.16 9.38
CA MET A 574 -24.43 -1.16 10.13
C MET A 574 -24.84 -2.31 9.22
N LEU A 575 -24.70 -3.54 9.72
CA LEU A 575 -25.16 -4.75 9.08
C LEU A 575 -25.88 -5.63 10.13
N PRO A 576 -27.21 -5.77 10.10
CA PRO A 576 -27.93 -6.73 10.93
C PRO A 576 -27.68 -8.16 10.43
N GLU A 577 -27.72 -9.14 11.36
CA GLU A 577 -27.63 -10.58 11.06
C GLU A 577 -28.79 -11.11 10.23
#